data_e02adda71bd26b23254eda061cd17079
#
_entry.id   e02adda71bd26b23254eda061cd17079
#
_cell.length_a   1.000
_cell.length_b   1.000
_cell.length_c   1.000
_cell.angle_alpha   90.00
_cell.angle_beta   90.00
_cell.angle_gamma   90.00
#
_symmetry.space_group_name_H-M   'P 1'
#
loop_
_entity.id
_entity.type
_entity.pdbx_description
1 polymer ?
#
loop_
_entity_poly.entity_id
_entity_poly.type
_entity_poly.pdbx_seq_one_letter_code
_entity_poly.pdbx_strand_id
1 'polypeptide(L)'
;MKYELLDLLACPMDKKYPLELIVIEEGWKETKTKDGDLIRWLEIRTGVLNCQACGRWYPIADEIPILLPDELRKEPEDLKFLRQHKGQLPERIVEKGKPFNLSS
;
A
#
# COMPACT_ATOMS: atom_id res chain seq x y z
N MET A 1 -4.75 -6.54 2.72
CA MET A 1 -3.72 -6.50 3.79
C MET A 1 -4.39 -6.30 5.14
N LYS A 2 -4.02 -7.07 6.12
CA LYS A 2 -4.47 -6.86 7.50
C LYS A 2 -3.65 -5.75 8.14
N TYR A 3 -4.27 -4.97 9.01
CA TYR A 3 -3.58 -3.85 9.68
C TYR A 3 -2.35 -4.30 10.48
N GLU A 4 -2.39 -5.50 11.07
CA GLU A 4 -1.27 -6.01 11.86
C GLU A 4 0.01 -6.18 11.04
N LEU A 5 -0.10 -6.39 9.74
CA LEU A 5 1.07 -6.56 8.88
C LEU A 5 1.93 -5.28 8.80
N LEU A 6 1.33 -4.13 9.08
CA LEU A 6 2.06 -2.86 9.00
C LEU A 6 3.29 -2.85 9.90
N ASP A 7 3.19 -3.50 11.07
CA ASP A 7 4.30 -3.58 12.02
C ASP A 7 5.46 -4.45 11.53
N LEU A 8 5.22 -5.26 10.51
CA LEU A 8 6.21 -6.18 9.97
C LEU A 8 6.82 -5.72 8.65
N LEU A 9 6.33 -4.61 8.09
CA LEU A 9 6.73 -4.15 6.77
C LEU A 9 7.71 -2.98 6.85
N ALA A 10 8.74 -3.04 6.02
CA ALA A 10 9.75 -2.00 5.93
C ALA A 10 9.98 -1.64 4.46
N CYS A 11 10.52 -0.45 4.24
CA CYS A 11 10.91 -0.03 2.89
C CYS A 11 12.01 -0.95 2.35
N PRO A 12 11.82 -1.59 1.18
CA PRO A 12 12.83 -2.49 0.64
C PRO A 12 14.12 -1.78 0.22
N MET A 13 14.10 -0.47 0.05
CA MET A 13 15.27 0.28 -0.38
C MET A 13 16.13 0.78 0.79
N ASP A 14 15.51 1.38 1.82
CA ASP A 14 16.27 1.95 2.95
C ASP A 14 16.06 1.23 4.28
N LYS A 15 15.21 0.21 4.30
CA LYS A 15 14.90 -0.62 5.47
C LYS A 15 14.22 0.11 6.62
N LYS A 16 13.70 1.31 6.38
CA LYS A 16 12.99 2.07 7.41
C LYS A 16 11.60 1.54 7.66
N TYR A 17 11.16 1.64 8.90
CA TYR A 17 9.81 1.26 9.33
C TYR A 17 9.44 2.10 10.56
N PRO A 18 8.16 2.24 10.90
CA PRO A 18 7.02 1.76 10.12
C PRO A 18 6.79 2.60 8.88
N LEU A 19 6.12 2.01 7.89
CA LEU A 19 5.69 2.74 6.72
C LEU A 19 4.39 3.48 7.05
N GLU A 20 4.17 4.62 6.42
CA GLU A 20 2.91 5.33 6.56
C GLU A 20 1.86 4.60 5.72
N LEU A 21 0.67 4.38 6.30
CA LEU A 21 -0.43 3.71 5.61
C LEU A 21 -1.49 4.72 5.20
N ILE A 22 -1.88 4.68 3.93
CA ILE A 22 -2.99 5.48 3.40
C ILE A 22 -4.00 4.49 2.83
N VAL A 23 -5.18 4.43 3.44
CA VAL A 23 -6.23 3.50 3.03
C VAL A 23 -7.12 4.17 1.99
N ILE A 24 -7.31 3.50 0.85
CA ILE A 24 -8.24 3.94 -0.18
C ILE A 24 -9.55 3.17 -0.07
N GLU A 25 -9.46 1.85 0.09
CA GLU A 25 -10.63 1.00 0.25
C GLU A 25 -10.35 -0.09 1.27
N GLU A 26 -11.33 -0.33 2.15
CA GLU A 26 -11.26 -1.42 3.12
C GLU A 26 -12.63 -2.02 3.32
N GLY A 27 -12.67 -3.23 3.87
CA GLY A 27 -13.93 -3.91 4.15
C GLY A 27 -13.75 -5.04 5.13
N TRP A 28 -14.85 -5.43 5.77
CA TRP A 28 -14.86 -6.51 6.73
C TRP A 28 -14.81 -7.86 6.03
N LYS A 29 -14.03 -8.76 6.61
CA LYS A 29 -14.00 -10.17 6.22
C LYS A 29 -14.35 -11.03 7.41
N GLU A 30 -14.89 -12.21 7.14
CA GLU A 30 -15.22 -13.18 8.18
C GLU A 30 -14.88 -14.59 7.70
N THR A 31 -14.56 -15.42 8.65
CA THR A 31 -14.38 -16.84 8.42
C THR A 31 -14.78 -17.59 9.68
N LYS A 32 -15.08 -18.87 9.54
CA LYS A 32 -15.38 -19.74 10.69
C LYS A 32 -14.18 -20.64 10.97
N THR A 33 -13.88 -20.79 12.26
CA THR A 33 -12.88 -21.74 12.69
C THR A 33 -13.45 -23.17 12.61
N LYS A 34 -12.58 -24.16 12.82
CA LYS A 34 -13.00 -25.57 12.87
C LYS A 34 -14.04 -25.82 13.97
N ASP A 35 -13.97 -25.02 15.04
CA ASP A 35 -14.89 -25.14 16.17
C ASP A 35 -16.18 -24.37 15.96
N GLY A 36 -16.34 -23.74 14.81
CA GLY A 36 -17.54 -22.99 14.47
C GLY A 36 -17.57 -21.56 14.96
N ASP A 37 -16.48 -21.08 15.53
CA ASP A 37 -16.37 -19.68 15.98
C ASP A 37 -16.22 -18.75 14.78
N LEU A 38 -16.85 -17.58 14.85
CA LEU A 38 -16.77 -16.59 13.81
C LEU A 38 -15.64 -15.62 14.10
N ILE A 39 -14.74 -15.47 13.12
CA ILE A 39 -13.63 -14.51 13.18
C ILE A 39 -13.89 -13.43 12.16
N ARG A 40 -13.81 -12.17 12.59
CA ARG A 40 -14.00 -11.01 11.70
C ARG A 40 -12.79 -10.11 11.82
N TRP A 41 -12.39 -9.52 10.70
CA TRP A 41 -11.31 -8.53 10.70
C TRP A 41 -11.53 -7.52 9.57
N LEU A 42 -10.87 -6.37 9.70
CA LEU A 42 -10.92 -5.33 8.69
C LEU A 42 -9.75 -5.53 7.72
N GLU A 43 -10.07 -5.70 6.44
CA GLU A 43 -9.08 -5.95 5.41
C GLU A 43 -8.89 -4.70 4.55
N ILE A 44 -7.65 -4.28 4.35
CA ILE A 44 -7.32 -3.21 3.43
C ILE A 44 -7.24 -3.80 2.03
N ARG A 45 -8.13 -3.37 1.16
CA ARG A 45 -8.19 -3.86 -0.22
C ARG A 45 -7.29 -3.08 -1.15
N THR A 46 -7.31 -1.75 -1.00
CA THR A 46 -6.55 -0.83 -1.82
C THR A 46 -5.99 0.27 -0.93
N GLY A 47 -4.76 0.62 -1.17
CA GLY A 47 -4.12 1.67 -0.39
C GLY A 47 -2.69 1.91 -0.85
N VAL A 48 -1.97 2.67 -0.05
CA VAL A 48 -0.57 2.99 -0.31
C VAL A 48 0.21 2.91 0.99
N LEU A 49 1.38 2.31 0.91
CA LEU A 49 2.37 2.37 1.95
C LEU A 49 3.43 3.37 1.50
N ASN A 50 3.77 4.32 2.35
CA ASN A 50 4.71 5.38 2.01
C ASN A 50 5.89 5.39 2.97
N CYS A 51 7.10 5.40 2.43
CA CYS A 51 8.29 5.57 3.22
C CYS A 51 8.58 7.07 3.35
N GLN A 52 8.35 7.62 4.54
CA GLN A 52 8.56 9.05 4.77
C GLN A 52 10.04 9.44 4.76
N ALA A 53 10.93 8.48 4.94
CA ALA A 53 12.38 8.74 4.94
C ALA A 53 12.92 9.00 3.53
N CYS A 54 12.48 8.23 2.54
CA CYS A 54 13.00 8.36 1.17
C CYS A 54 11.98 8.80 0.13
N GLY A 55 10.70 8.89 0.51
CA GLY A 55 9.65 9.34 -0.39
C GLY A 55 9.12 8.26 -1.33
N ARG A 56 9.53 7.02 -1.17
CA ARG A 56 9.00 5.93 -2.00
C ARG A 56 7.64 5.50 -1.51
N TRP A 57 6.81 5.09 -2.47
CA TRP A 57 5.48 4.62 -2.18
C TRP A 57 5.28 3.22 -2.77
N TYR A 58 4.41 2.44 -2.15
CA TYR A 58 4.16 1.05 -2.56
C TYR A 58 2.67 0.81 -2.56
N PRO A 59 2.09 0.29 -3.66
CA PRO A 59 0.65 0.09 -3.72
C PRO A 59 0.22 -1.14 -2.94
N ILE A 60 -1.00 -1.08 -2.41
CA ILE A 60 -1.73 -2.24 -1.92
C ILE A 60 -2.84 -2.46 -2.93
N ALA A 61 -2.82 -3.56 -3.65
CA ALA A 61 -3.80 -3.87 -4.66
C ALA A 61 -4.32 -5.28 -4.43
N ASP A 62 -5.64 -5.45 -4.54
CA ASP A 62 -6.29 -6.75 -4.31
C ASP A 62 -5.85 -7.37 -2.98
N GLU A 63 -5.77 -6.54 -1.92
CA GLU A 63 -5.41 -6.93 -0.56
C GLU A 63 -3.93 -7.29 -0.38
N ILE A 64 -3.10 -7.12 -1.40
CA ILE A 64 -1.70 -7.50 -1.37
C ILE A 64 -0.80 -6.27 -1.41
N PRO A 65 0.05 -6.07 -0.39
CA PRO A 65 1.06 -5.00 -0.45
C PRO A 65 2.17 -5.40 -1.42
N ILE A 66 2.50 -4.50 -2.34
CA ILE A 66 3.49 -4.77 -3.38
C ILE A 66 4.75 -3.96 -3.05
N LEU A 67 5.64 -4.56 -2.27
CA LEU A 67 6.86 -3.92 -1.80
C LEU A 67 8.05 -4.34 -2.67
N LEU A 68 8.13 -3.74 -3.85
CA LEU A 68 9.20 -4.05 -4.80
C LEU A 68 10.26 -2.95 -4.79
N PRO A 69 11.54 -3.32 -4.88
CA PRO A 69 12.60 -2.33 -5.08
C PRO A 69 12.47 -1.66 -6.46
N ASP A 70 13.13 -0.52 -6.62
CA ASP A 70 12.98 0.31 -7.81
C ASP A 70 13.16 -0.45 -9.13
N GLU A 71 14.15 -1.32 -9.18
CA GLU A 71 14.46 -2.07 -10.41
C GLU A 71 13.38 -3.06 -10.83
N LEU A 72 12.47 -3.39 -9.92
CA LEU A 72 11.36 -4.30 -10.21
C LEU A 72 10.03 -3.56 -10.38
N ARG A 73 10.02 -2.24 -10.17
CA ARG A 73 8.82 -1.42 -10.35
C ARG A 73 8.60 -1.17 -11.85
N LYS A 74 7.33 -1.16 -12.27
CA LYS A 74 6.98 -0.94 -13.67
C LYS A 74 6.23 0.39 -13.80
N GLU A 75 6.82 1.33 -14.51
CA GLU A 75 6.27 2.67 -14.65
C GLU A 75 4.82 2.70 -15.16
N PRO A 76 4.45 1.96 -16.23
CA PRO A 76 3.07 2.02 -16.71
C PRO A 76 2.04 1.58 -15.67
N GLU A 77 2.38 0.54 -14.90
CA GLU A 77 1.49 0.03 -13.86
C GLU A 77 1.36 1.02 -12.71
N ASP A 78 2.48 1.60 -12.28
CA ASP A 78 2.51 2.57 -11.20
C ASP A 78 1.74 3.84 -11.57
N LEU A 79 1.93 4.34 -12.77
CA LEU A 79 1.23 5.55 -13.22
C LEU A 79 -0.28 5.29 -13.37
N LYS A 80 -0.65 4.09 -13.82
CA LYS A 80 -2.05 3.71 -13.90
C LYS A 80 -2.70 3.73 -12.52
N PHE A 81 -2.03 3.14 -11.54
CA PHE A 81 -2.52 3.12 -10.15
C PHE A 81 -2.71 4.55 -9.61
N LEU A 82 -1.72 5.40 -9.81
CA LEU A 82 -1.79 6.79 -9.35
C LEU A 82 -2.93 7.56 -10.04
N ARG A 83 -3.11 7.37 -11.34
CA ARG A 83 -4.19 8.04 -12.06
C ARG A 83 -5.57 7.59 -11.58
N GLN A 84 -5.71 6.30 -11.26
CA GLN A 84 -6.97 5.77 -10.75
C GLN A 84 -7.34 6.31 -9.38
N HIS A 85 -6.35 6.62 -8.55
CA HIS A 85 -6.58 6.95 -7.15
C HIS A 85 -6.11 8.34 -6.74
N LYS A 86 -5.75 9.19 -7.69
CA LYS A 86 -5.15 10.49 -7.36
C LYS A 86 -6.03 11.38 -6.49
N GLY A 87 -7.35 11.26 -6.63
CA GLY A 87 -8.28 12.03 -5.81
C GLY A 87 -8.33 11.62 -4.34
N GLN A 88 -7.76 10.48 -4.01
CA GLN A 88 -7.77 9.89 -2.67
C GLN A 88 -6.37 9.82 -2.06
N LEU A 89 -5.36 10.31 -2.77
CA LEU A 89 -3.97 10.28 -2.32
C LEU A 89 -3.44 11.69 -2.14
N PRO A 90 -2.54 11.90 -1.16
CA PRO A 90 -1.93 13.22 -0.98
C PRO A 90 -1.01 13.57 -2.14
N GLU A 91 -0.90 14.87 -2.40
CA GLU A 91 -0.07 15.40 -3.47
C GLU A 91 1.38 14.96 -3.38
N ARG A 92 1.91 14.84 -2.16
CA ARG A 92 3.30 14.39 -1.95
C ARG A 92 3.58 13.00 -2.50
N ILE A 93 2.53 12.18 -2.69
CA ILE A 93 2.66 10.86 -3.31
C ILE A 93 2.40 10.96 -4.81
N VAL A 94 1.33 11.62 -5.20
CA VAL A 94 0.90 11.71 -6.60
C VAL A 94 1.92 12.47 -7.44
N GLU A 95 2.50 13.52 -6.90
CA GLU A 95 3.40 14.40 -7.65
C GLU A 95 4.87 14.26 -7.30
N LYS A 96 5.20 13.76 -6.12
CA LYS A 96 6.58 13.68 -5.63
C LYS A 96 7.02 12.28 -5.21
N GLY A 97 6.14 11.29 -5.30
CA GLY A 97 6.46 9.92 -4.89
C GLY A 97 7.50 9.27 -5.79
N LYS A 98 8.30 8.41 -5.20
CA LYS A 98 9.34 7.67 -5.92
C LYS A 98 8.97 6.20 -5.98
N PRO A 99 9.43 5.46 -7.00
CA PRO A 99 10.28 5.89 -8.11
C PRO A 99 9.52 6.60 -9.24
N PHE A 100 8.20 6.53 -9.28
CA PHE A 100 7.38 7.14 -10.33
C PHE A 100 6.26 7.99 -9.74
N ASN A 101 5.92 9.07 -10.42
CA ASN A 101 4.82 9.94 -10.02
C ASN A 101 4.19 10.58 -11.26
N LEU A 102 3.07 11.31 -11.06
CA LEU A 102 2.34 11.94 -12.17
C LEU A 102 2.89 13.32 -12.55
N SER A 103 3.83 13.86 -11.80
CA SER A 103 4.49 15.10 -12.11
C SER A 103 5.66 14.80 -13.03
N SER A 104 5.59 15.18 -14.25
CA SER A 104 6.65 14.87 -15.20
C SER A 104 7.38 16.11 -15.64
#